data_335ea95f259f00c5cd91ba4096530c59
#
_entry.id   335ea95f259f00c5cd91ba4096530c59
#
_cell.length_a   1.000
_cell.length_b   1.000
_cell.length_c   1.000
_cell.angle_alpha   90.00
_cell.angle_beta   90.00
_cell.angle_gamma   90.00
#
_symmetry.space_group_name_H-M   'P 1'
#
loop_
_entity.id
_entity.type
_entity.pdbx_description
1 polymer ?
#
loop_
_entity_poly.entity_id
_entity_poly.type
_entity_poly.pdbx_seq_one_letter_code
_entity_poly.pdbx_strand_id
1 'polypeptide(L)'
;MKIRNSIYFPLVCALALSASSCIRDEILPCPPLSVRVEVTDKNYFNVHETDLEEPVDENLSFTGYISSLRYTLKNIATGDVVERKDVRNFTSGEKSFRIDFCDTLPHGTYVLTVFADGRTEKPLTFDETGENLKLHPDSSEGGDTYLTTDTLVYDAWSYDYAVGLERVKGKLLVLMESLPSDCAVADHSVKGLYDHVTPSFIYKGQSAVMKSLSVSEQDHASVLSGTLLSPSAGGGESVFSLSLKDNAGSVLPGPHDSAVKVSLRRNELTLLRYSYGSGGKLVISLYVNDHWEVVHGMEID
;
A
#
# COMPACT_ATOMS: atom_id res chain seq x y z
N MET A 1 23.65 -91.82 24.60
CA MET A 1 23.85 -90.78 25.61
C MET A 1 24.50 -89.58 24.96
N LYS A 2 24.00 -88.37 25.14
CA LYS A 2 24.40 -87.05 24.58
C LYS A 2 23.74 -86.64 23.26
N ILE A 3 22.52 -86.13 23.36
CA ILE A 3 21.94 -85.15 22.42
C ILE A 3 21.24 -84.11 23.27
N ARG A 4 21.93 -83.07 23.70
CA ARG A 4 21.31 -81.97 24.49
C ARG A 4 21.83 -80.53 24.21
N ASN A 5 22.65 -80.33 23.18
CA ASN A 5 23.23 -78.99 22.93
C ASN A 5 22.85 -78.33 21.59
N SER A 6 21.88 -78.88 20.82
CA SER A 6 21.60 -78.40 19.47
C SER A 6 20.39 -77.47 19.38
N ILE A 7 19.64 -77.21 20.49
CA ILE A 7 18.40 -76.41 20.43
C ILE A 7 18.64 -74.94 20.81
N TYR A 8 19.73 -74.59 21.52
CA TYR A 8 19.98 -73.24 21.95
C TYR A 8 20.60 -72.30 20.85
N PHE A 9 21.28 -72.91 19.87
CA PHE A 9 21.92 -72.16 18.81
C PHE A 9 20.96 -71.46 17.84
N PRO A 10 19.88 -72.10 17.36
CA PRO A 10 18.90 -71.40 16.50
C PRO A 10 18.07 -70.38 17.26
N LEU A 11 17.87 -70.51 18.58
CA LEU A 11 17.10 -69.55 19.36
C LEU A 11 17.84 -68.21 19.59
N VAL A 12 19.16 -68.23 19.76
CA VAL A 12 20.01 -67.03 19.90
C VAL A 12 20.14 -66.33 18.59
N CYS A 13 20.20 -67.01 17.44
CA CYS A 13 20.19 -66.32 16.12
C CYS A 13 18.85 -65.69 15.80
N ALA A 14 17.72 -66.25 16.23
CA ALA A 14 16.40 -65.65 16.02
C ALA A 14 16.18 -64.40 16.88
N LEU A 15 16.73 -64.31 18.09
CA LEU A 15 16.70 -63.11 18.92
C LEU A 15 17.63 -62.01 18.40
N ALA A 16 18.77 -62.29 17.75
CA ALA A 16 19.68 -61.35 17.21
C ALA A 16 19.13 -60.65 15.92
N LEU A 17 18.23 -61.31 15.19
CA LEU A 17 17.59 -60.77 13.99
C LEU A 17 16.42 -59.83 14.30
N SER A 18 15.84 -59.91 15.49
CA SER A 18 14.75 -59.02 15.90
C SER A 18 15.23 -57.68 16.47
N ALA A 19 16.53 -57.53 16.75
CA ALA A 19 17.10 -56.28 17.26
C ALA A 19 17.58 -55.29 16.16
N SER A 20 17.49 -55.67 14.88
CA SER A 20 17.89 -54.80 13.76
C SER A 20 16.72 -54.12 13.04
N SER A 21 15.55 -54.03 13.68
CA SER A 21 14.54 -53.10 13.26
C SER A 21 14.99 -51.68 13.66
N CYS A 22 15.96 -51.14 12.95
CA CYS A 22 16.14 -49.68 12.88
C CYS A 22 14.83 -49.13 12.33
N ILE A 23 13.98 -48.64 13.20
CA ILE A 23 12.99 -47.64 12.80
C ILE A 23 13.81 -46.49 12.20
N ARG A 24 14.00 -46.52 10.88
CA ARG A 24 14.31 -45.32 10.16
C ARG A 24 13.01 -44.48 10.24
N ASP A 25 12.90 -43.67 11.27
CA ASP A 25 12.02 -42.56 11.18
C ASP A 25 12.49 -41.78 9.95
N GLU A 26 11.74 -41.88 8.86
CA GLU A 26 11.93 -41.00 7.73
C GLU A 26 11.75 -39.62 8.31
N ILE A 27 12.86 -38.89 8.52
CA ILE A 27 12.82 -37.49 8.88
C ILE A 27 12.15 -36.81 7.69
N LEU A 28 10.87 -36.48 7.84
CA LEU A 28 10.13 -35.75 6.83
C LEU A 28 10.94 -34.48 6.54
N PRO A 29 11.11 -34.13 5.26
CA PRO A 29 11.78 -32.88 4.92
C PRO A 29 11.07 -31.74 5.63
N CYS A 30 11.84 -30.77 6.14
CA CYS A 30 11.26 -29.59 6.78
C CYS A 30 10.25 -28.95 5.83
N PRO A 31 9.06 -28.56 6.32
CA PRO A 31 8.11 -27.87 5.49
C PRO A 31 8.74 -26.61 4.89
N PRO A 32 8.43 -26.26 3.63
CA PRO A 32 8.95 -25.04 3.02
C PRO A 32 8.46 -23.80 3.78
N LEU A 33 9.27 -22.75 3.77
CA LEU A 33 8.84 -21.44 4.29
C LEU A 33 7.64 -20.94 3.50
N SER A 34 6.58 -20.63 4.20
CA SER A 34 5.34 -20.13 3.64
C SER A 34 4.89 -18.86 4.34
N VAL A 35 4.41 -17.88 3.58
CA VAL A 35 3.93 -16.60 4.11
C VAL A 35 2.58 -16.25 3.52
N ARG A 36 1.60 -15.99 4.39
CA ARG A 36 0.30 -15.43 4.01
C ARG A 36 0.37 -13.91 4.05
N VAL A 37 0.05 -13.28 2.94
CA VAL A 37 0.00 -11.83 2.79
C VAL A 37 -1.46 -11.40 2.83
N GLU A 38 -1.81 -10.52 3.75
CA GLU A 38 -3.16 -10.00 3.95
C GLU A 38 -3.17 -8.47 3.81
N VAL A 39 -4.33 -7.87 3.53
CA VAL A 39 -4.48 -6.41 3.51
C VAL A 39 -4.97 -5.94 4.88
N THR A 40 -4.16 -5.14 5.57
CA THR A 40 -4.51 -4.54 6.86
C THR A 40 -5.33 -3.26 6.67
N ASP A 41 -4.81 -2.35 5.86
CA ASP A 41 -5.45 -1.06 5.60
C ASP A 41 -6.45 -1.16 4.45
N LYS A 42 -7.61 -1.77 4.70
CA LYS A 42 -8.68 -1.96 3.71
C LYS A 42 -9.41 -0.66 3.39
N ASN A 43 -9.61 0.17 4.41
CA ASN A 43 -10.22 1.49 4.33
C ASN A 43 -9.26 2.57 4.84
N TYR A 44 -9.52 3.82 4.50
CA TYR A 44 -8.87 4.94 5.14
C TYR A 44 -9.31 5.01 6.60
N PHE A 45 -8.39 5.40 7.48
CA PHE A 45 -8.60 5.43 8.93
C PHE A 45 -9.87 6.21 9.32
N ASN A 46 -10.12 7.35 8.66
CA ASN A 46 -11.22 8.25 8.95
C ASN A 46 -12.33 8.23 7.87
N VAL A 47 -12.48 7.14 7.12
CA VAL A 47 -13.49 7.06 6.04
C VAL A 47 -14.92 7.25 6.54
N HIS A 48 -15.22 6.84 7.78
CA HIS A 48 -16.56 6.96 8.38
C HIS A 48 -16.87 8.36 8.92
N GLU A 49 -15.91 9.28 8.90
CA GLU A 49 -16.10 10.67 9.34
C GLU A 49 -16.64 11.57 8.24
N THR A 50 -16.83 11.06 7.02
CA THR A 50 -17.28 11.83 5.86
C THR A 50 -18.17 11.03 4.92
N ASP A 51 -19.11 11.72 4.26
CA ASP A 51 -19.93 11.15 3.18
C ASP A 51 -19.29 11.34 1.79
N LEU A 52 -18.07 11.90 1.72
CA LEU A 52 -17.40 12.18 0.45
C LEU A 52 -16.61 10.99 -0.11
N GLU A 53 -16.40 9.96 0.66
CA GLU A 53 -15.76 8.71 0.25
C GLU A 53 -16.50 7.52 0.86
N GLU A 54 -16.92 6.59 0.01
CA GLU A 54 -17.59 5.38 0.49
C GLU A 54 -16.58 4.35 1.00
N PRO A 55 -16.83 3.72 2.16
CA PRO A 55 -15.99 2.63 2.64
C PRO A 55 -16.07 1.42 1.71
N VAL A 56 -14.94 0.78 1.49
CA VAL A 56 -14.85 -0.47 0.74
C VAL A 56 -15.30 -1.64 1.63
N ASP A 57 -16.01 -2.62 1.06
CA ASP A 57 -16.39 -3.84 1.79
C ASP A 57 -15.13 -4.58 2.30
N GLU A 58 -15.02 -4.71 3.62
CA GLU A 58 -13.87 -5.36 4.29
C GLU A 58 -13.81 -6.87 4.10
N ASN A 59 -14.85 -7.45 3.49
CA ASN A 59 -14.93 -8.88 3.22
C ASN A 59 -14.50 -9.28 1.80
N LEU A 60 -14.05 -8.34 1.00
CA LEU A 60 -13.53 -8.64 -0.34
C LEU A 60 -12.37 -9.66 -0.27
N SER A 61 -12.19 -10.40 -1.34
CA SER A 61 -11.01 -11.23 -1.55
C SER A 61 -9.76 -10.36 -1.67
N PHE A 62 -8.58 -10.96 -1.52
CA PHE A 62 -7.30 -10.28 -1.71
C PHE A 62 -7.24 -9.53 -3.05
N THR A 63 -7.74 -10.16 -4.11
CA THR A 63 -7.85 -9.55 -5.45
C THR A 63 -8.85 -8.40 -5.52
N GLY A 64 -9.71 -8.25 -4.54
CA GLY A 64 -10.60 -7.10 -4.40
C GLY A 64 -9.86 -5.82 -4.02
N TYR A 65 -8.69 -5.94 -3.40
CA TYR A 65 -7.85 -4.82 -2.96
C TYR A 65 -6.59 -4.67 -3.81
N ILE A 66 -5.93 -5.79 -4.18
CA ILE A 66 -4.59 -5.82 -4.77
C ILE A 66 -4.67 -6.35 -6.21
N SER A 67 -4.04 -5.64 -7.14
CA SER A 67 -3.93 -6.01 -8.56
C SER A 67 -2.60 -6.66 -8.89
N SER A 68 -1.52 -6.27 -8.21
CA SER A 68 -0.19 -6.84 -8.40
C SER A 68 0.66 -6.66 -7.14
N LEU A 69 1.69 -7.50 -6.99
CA LEU A 69 2.68 -7.32 -5.94
C LEU A 69 4.07 -7.70 -6.43
N ARG A 70 5.07 -7.12 -5.78
CA ARG A 70 6.47 -7.52 -5.84
C ARG A 70 6.93 -7.90 -4.46
N TYR A 71 7.50 -9.10 -4.31
CA TYR A 71 8.16 -9.46 -3.07
C TYR A 71 9.65 -9.71 -3.25
N THR A 72 10.39 -9.49 -2.19
CA THR A 72 11.84 -9.76 -2.10
C THR A 72 12.12 -10.45 -0.78
N LEU A 73 12.78 -11.61 -0.83
CA LEU A 73 13.30 -12.30 0.34
C LEU A 73 14.81 -12.10 0.39
N LYS A 74 15.33 -11.54 1.48
CA LYS A 74 16.75 -11.25 1.69
C LYS A 74 17.27 -12.01 2.90
N ASN A 75 18.39 -12.71 2.76
CA ASN A 75 19.07 -13.35 3.89
C ASN A 75 19.82 -12.29 4.72
N ILE A 76 19.55 -12.22 6.02
CA ILE A 76 20.17 -11.23 6.91
C ILE A 76 21.66 -11.49 7.10
N ALA A 77 22.07 -12.75 7.20
CA ALA A 77 23.47 -13.13 7.49
C ALA A 77 24.41 -12.82 6.33
N THR A 78 23.99 -13.05 5.08
CA THR A 78 24.80 -12.81 3.89
C THR A 78 24.53 -11.48 3.22
N GLY A 79 23.34 -10.89 3.45
CA GLY A 79 22.88 -9.70 2.76
C GLY A 79 22.35 -9.96 1.34
N ASP A 80 22.33 -11.21 0.88
CA ASP A 80 21.93 -11.55 -0.47
C ASP A 80 20.40 -11.58 -0.63
N VAL A 81 19.95 -11.15 -1.80
CA VAL A 81 18.55 -11.38 -2.24
C VAL A 81 18.43 -12.82 -2.71
N VAL A 82 17.69 -13.61 -1.96
CA VAL A 82 17.46 -15.03 -2.24
C VAL A 82 16.38 -15.21 -3.32
N GLU A 83 15.32 -14.41 -3.24
CA GLU A 83 14.24 -14.41 -4.21
C GLU A 83 13.65 -13.01 -4.40
N ARG A 84 13.36 -12.65 -5.64
CA ARG A 84 12.58 -11.47 -6.01
C ARG A 84 11.61 -11.87 -7.10
N LYS A 85 10.32 -11.55 -6.91
CA LYS A 85 9.29 -11.93 -7.87
C LYS A 85 8.19 -10.89 -7.98
N ASP A 86 7.76 -10.65 -9.22
CA ASP A 86 6.57 -9.88 -9.53
C ASP A 86 5.40 -10.83 -9.78
N VAL A 87 4.26 -10.60 -9.13
CA VAL A 87 3.03 -11.36 -9.28
C VAL A 87 1.92 -10.43 -9.74
N ARG A 88 1.27 -10.77 -10.86
CA ARG A 88 0.22 -9.94 -11.47
C ARG A 88 -1.11 -10.66 -11.64
N ASN A 89 -1.10 -11.98 -11.70
CA ASN A 89 -2.30 -12.77 -11.93
C ASN A 89 -2.59 -13.62 -10.69
N PHE A 90 -3.46 -13.11 -9.85
CA PHE A 90 -3.97 -13.86 -8.69
C PHE A 90 -5.15 -14.72 -9.13
N THR A 91 -5.17 -15.98 -8.74
CA THR A 91 -6.23 -16.94 -9.11
C THR A 91 -7.21 -17.22 -7.97
N SER A 92 -7.00 -16.61 -6.81
CA SER A 92 -7.69 -16.95 -5.57
C SER A 92 -8.83 -16.00 -5.26
N GLY A 93 -9.98 -16.54 -4.88
CA GLY A 93 -11.06 -15.81 -4.19
C GLY A 93 -10.85 -15.70 -2.68
N GLU A 94 -9.66 -16.04 -2.17
CA GLU A 94 -9.32 -16.01 -0.76
C GLU A 94 -9.01 -14.58 -0.26
N LYS A 95 -9.05 -14.39 1.07
CA LYS A 95 -8.78 -13.10 1.72
C LYS A 95 -7.27 -12.80 1.85
N SER A 96 -6.42 -13.78 1.57
CA SER A 96 -4.96 -13.68 1.62
C SER A 96 -4.31 -14.25 0.37
N PHE A 97 -3.10 -13.81 0.09
CA PHE A 97 -2.24 -14.39 -0.94
C PHE A 97 -1.10 -15.16 -0.27
N ARG A 98 -0.87 -16.41 -0.70
CA ARG A 98 0.18 -17.26 -0.15
C ARG A 98 1.42 -17.23 -1.03
N ILE A 99 2.58 -17.03 -0.40
CA ILE A 99 3.90 -17.14 -0.98
C ILE A 99 4.56 -18.40 -0.40
N ASP A 100 4.84 -19.38 -1.24
CA ASP A 100 5.59 -20.57 -0.86
C ASP A 100 6.99 -20.47 -1.46
N PHE A 101 8.01 -20.57 -0.60
CA PHE A 101 9.41 -20.51 -1.01
C PHE A 101 9.95 -21.90 -1.35
N CYS A 102 11.13 -21.94 -1.97
CA CYS A 102 11.75 -23.19 -2.40
C CYS A 102 12.06 -24.12 -1.21
N ASP A 103 11.81 -25.43 -1.37
CA ASP A 103 12.10 -26.46 -0.37
C ASP A 103 13.60 -26.57 -0.02
N THR A 104 14.48 -26.01 -0.86
CA THR A 104 15.93 -25.98 -0.65
C THR A 104 16.41 -24.73 0.06
N LEU A 105 15.49 -23.86 0.50
CA LEU A 105 15.86 -22.65 1.26
C LEU A 105 16.57 -23.05 2.56
N PRO A 106 17.80 -22.57 2.84
CA PRO A 106 18.50 -22.89 4.09
C PRO A 106 17.76 -22.34 5.30
N HIS A 107 17.85 -23.01 6.44
CA HIS A 107 17.42 -22.42 7.71
C HIS A 107 18.20 -21.15 8.00
N GLY A 108 17.54 -20.13 8.52
CA GLY A 108 18.16 -18.83 8.78
C GLY A 108 17.16 -17.74 9.06
N THR A 109 17.68 -16.52 9.15
CA THR A 109 16.84 -15.32 9.34
C THR A 109 16.79 -14.52 8.05
N TYR A 110 15.58 -14.18 7.64
CA TYR A 110 15.30 -13.50 6.38
C TYR A 110 14.48 -12.24 6.63
N VAL A 111 14.62 -11.26 5.75
CA VAL A 111 13.70 -10.13 5.65
C VAL A 111 12.84 -10.33 4.41
N LEU A 112 11.55 -10.40 4.60
CA LEU A 112 10.56 -10.34 3.53
C LEU A 112 10.09 -8.90 3.38
N THR A 113 10.16 -8.36 2.17
CA THR A 113 9.52 -7.09 1.80
C THR A 113 8.51 -7.36 0.70
N VAL A 114 7.29 -6.85 0.86
CA VAL A 114 6.22 -6.95 -0.14
C VAL A 114 5.71 -5.56 -0.46
N PHE A 115 5.89 -5.11 -1.70
CA PHE A 115 5.19 -3.96 -2.27
C PHE A 115 4.00 -4.45 -3.07
N ALA A 116 2.85 -3.80 -2.90
CA ALA A 116 1.66 -4.16 -3.64
C ALA A 116 0.97 -2.92 -4.23
N ASP A 117 0.38 -3.09 -5.42
CA ASP A 117 -0.44 -2.08 -6.07
C ASP A 117 -1.91 -2.41 -5.81
N GLY A 118 -2.66 -1.38 -5.40
CA GLY A 118 -4.11 -1.46 -5.30
C GLY A 118 -4.75 -1.63 -6.66
N ARG A 119 -6.07 -1.58 -6.73
CA ARG A 119 -6.83 -1.73 -7.98
C ARG A 119 -6.74 -0.48 -8.87
N THR A 120 -5.55 0.06 -9.02
CA THR A 120 -5.26 1.12 -9.98
C THR A 120 -4.56 0.49 -11.19
N GLU A 121 -4.81 1.03 -12.38
CA GLU A 121 -4.16 0.55 -13.61
C GLU A 121 -2.68 0.97 -13.71
N LYS A 122 -2.15 1.62 -12.66
CA LYS A 122 -0.80 2.18 -12.66
C LYS A 122 0.17 1.21 -11.98
N PRO A 123 1.17 0.70 -12.70
CA PRO A 123 2.13 -0.26 -12.14
C PRO A 123 3.02 0.39 -11.08
N LEU A 124 3.52 -0.44 -10.14
CA LEU A 124 4.55 -0.04 -9.20
C LEU A 124 5.79 0.46 -9.95
N THR A 125 6.27 1.63 -9.57
CA THR A 125 7.47 2.25 -10.13
C THR A 125 8.54 2.33 -9.06
N PHE A 126 9.76 1.88 -9.37
CA PHE A 126 10.88 1.88 -8.44
C PHE A 126 11.95 2.87 -8.88
N ASP A 127 12.82 3.24 -7.94
CA ASP A 127 14.03 4.02 -8.24
C ASP A 127 15.04 3.20 -9.09
N GLU A 128 16.16 3.81 -9.42
CA GLU A 128 17.21 3.17 -10.24
C GLU A 128 17.83 1.93 -9.58
N THR A 129 17.80 1.85 -8.26
CA THR A 129 18.25 0.66 -7.51
C THR A 129 17.25 -0.49 -7.56
N GLY A 130 16.00 -0.20 -7.86
CA GLY A 130 14.88 -1.14 -7.82
C GLY A 130 14.46 -1.54 -6.39
N GLU A 131 14.92 -0.80 -5.37
CA GLU A 131 14.66 -1.09 -3.97
C GLU A 131 13.59 -0.17 -3.36
N ASN A 132 13.60 1.12 -3.72
CA ASN A 132 12.65 2.08 -3.16
C ASN A 132 11.49 2.33 -4.13
N LEU A 133 10.29 2.37 -3.59
CA LEU A 133 9.08 2.62 -4.37
C LEU A 133 8.92 4.13 -4.60
N LYS A 134 8.82 4.56 -5.87
CA LYS A 134 8.43 5.92 -6.24
C LYS A 134 6.95 6.13 -6.00
N LEU A 135 6.59 7.20 -5.29
CA LEU A 135 5.20 7.51 -4.92
C LEU A 135 4.51 8.40 -5.96
N HIS A 136 5.27 9.28 -6.60
CA HIS A 136 4.77 10.27 -7.54
C HIS A 136 5.58 10.31 -8.83
N PRO A 137 5.55 9.21 -9.64
CA PRO A 137 6.25 9.20 -10.92
C PRO A 137 5.70 10.29 -11.84
N ASP A 138 6.61 11.03 -12.48
CA ASP A 138 6.30 12.10 -13.43
C ASP A 138 5.36 13.19 -12.85
N SER A 139 5.51 13.51 -11.56
CA SER A 139 4.65 14.45 -10.84
C SER A 139 3.16 14.08 -10.87
N SER A 140 2.84 12.81 -11.05
CA SER A 140 1.47 12.29 -11.02
C SER A 140 1.13 11.68 -9.65
N GLU A 141 -0.16 11.46 -9.40
CA GLU A 141 -0.61 10.80 -8.16
C GLU A 141 -0.10 9.35 -8.01
N GLY A 142 0.25 8.67 -9.12
CA GLY A 142 0.61 7.25 -9.11
C GLY A 142 -0.54 6.34 -8.69
N GLY A 143 -0.24 5.07 -8.35
CA GLY A 143 -1.20 4.08 -7.87
C GLY A 143 -1.48 4.16 -6.37
N ASP A 144 -2.54 3.51 -5.91
CA ASP A 144 -2.73 3.18 -4.49
C ASP A 144 -1.78 2.06 -4.12
N THR A 145 -0.86 2.30 -3.22
CA THR A 145 0.26 1.40 -2.95
C THR A 145 0.30 0.96 -1.51
N TYR A 146 0.72 -0.30 -1.32
CA TYR A 146 0.83 -0.95 -0.02
C TYR A 146 2.23 -1.50 0.17
N LEU A 147 2.64 -1.64 1.41
CA LEU A 147 3.95 -2.15 1.81
C LEU A 147 3.83 -2.98 3.08
N THR A 148 4.61 -4.02 3.18
CA THR A 148 4.95 -4.68 4.44
C THR A 148 6.40 -5.13 4.41
N THR A 149 7.03 -5.13 5.57
CA THR A 149 8.36 -5.72 5.76
C THR A 149 8.39 -6.42 7.10
N ASP A 150 8.83 -7.67 7.11
CA ASP A 150 8.92 -8.46 8.32
C ASP A 150 10.18 -9.32 8.34
N THR A 151 10.63 -9.68 9.55
CA THR A 151 11.77 -10.55 9.78
C THR A 151 11.28 -11.95 10.10
N LEU A 152 11.65 -12.90 9.26
CA LEU A 152 11.23 -14.30 9.35
C LEU A 152 12.40 -15.17 9.85
N VAL A 153 12.18 -15.93 10.90
CA VAL A 153 13.13 -16.96 11.37
C VAL A 153 12.68 -18.30 10.82
N TYR A 154 13.39 -18.82 9.81
CA TYR A 154 13.05 -20.09 9.18
C TYR A 154 13.86 -21.24 9.77
N ASP A 155 13.17 -22.17 10.40
CA ASP A 155 13.72 -23.41 10.95
C ASP A 155 12.67 -24.55 10.94
N ALA A 156 12.98 -25.69 11.55
CA ALA A 156 12.10 -26.85 11.58
C ALA A 156 10.75 -26.61 12.30
N TRP A 157 10.64 -25.53 13.09
CA TRP A 157 9.47 -25.21 13.93
C TRP A 157 8.77 -23.93 13.49
N SER A 158 9.47 -23.07 12.75
CA SER A 158 9.04 -21.72 12.36
C SER A 158 9.10 -21.60 10.84
N TYR A 159 8.01 -21.90 10.16
CA TYR A 159 7.95 -21.96 8.69
C TYR A 159 6.65 -21.40 8.09
N ASP A 160 5.65 -21.08 8.89
CA ASP A 160 4.37 -20.50 8.44
C ASP A 160 4.13 -19.13 9.10
N TYR A 161 4.01 -18.09 8.30
CA TYR A 161 3.91 -16.70 8.72
C TYR A 161 2.70 -16.02 8.12
N ALA A 162 2.25 -14.93 8.76
CA ALA A 162 1.28 -14.01 8.20
C ALA A 162 1.81 -12.58 8.31
N VAL A 163 1.69 -11.80 7.23
CA VAL A 163 2.12 -10.41 7.18
C VAL A 163 1.00 -9.54 6.63
N GLY A 164 0.88 -8.31 7.14
CA GLY A 164 -0.17 -7.37 6.77
C GLY A 164 0.35 -6.25 5.87
N LEU A 165 -0.30 -6.04 4.73
CA LEU A 165 -0.05 -4.92 3.84
C LEU A 165 -0.68 -3.65 4.38
N GLU A 166 0.13 -2.62 4.59
CA GLU A 166 -0.28 -1.30 5.03
C GLU A 166 -0.20 -0.29 3.89
N ARG A 167 -1.21 0.56 3.77
CA ARG A 167 -1.26 1.59 2.73
C ARG A 167 -0.19 2.65 2.97
N VAL A 168 0.57 3.03 1.92
CA VAL A 168 1.67 4.00 2.03
C VAL A 168 1.26 5.43 1.68
N LYS A 169 0.08 5.62 1.09
CA LYS A 169 -0.47 6.93 0.73
C LYS A 169 -1.73 7.26 1.52
N GLY A 170 -2.06 8.53 1.59
CA GLY A 170 -3.37 9.03 1.93
C GLY A 170 -4.10 9.52 0.68
N LYS A 171 -5.27 10.12 0.86
CA LYS A 171 -6.08 10.68 -0.22
C LYS A 171 -6.54 12.09 0.15
N LEU A 172 -6.29 13.04 -0.73
CA LEU A 172 -6.84 14.38 -0.65
C LEU A 172 -8.14 14.43 -1.45
N LEU A 173 -9.23 14.78 -0.78
CA LEU A 173 -10.52 15.06 -1.40
C LEU A 173 -10.74 16.58 -1.46
N VAL A 174 -11.02 17.08 -2.64
CA VAL A 174 -11.30 18.50 -2.88
C VAL A 174 -12.71 18.63 -3.41
N LEU A 175 -13.62 19.13 -2.58
CA LEU A 175 -14.98 19.46 -2.95
C LEU A 175 -15.03 20.91 -3.43
N MET A 176 -15.43 21.14 -4.67
CA MET A 176 -15.60 22.46 -5.25
C MET A 176 -17.09 22.70 -5.50
N GLU A 177 -17.64 23.79 -4.98
CA GLU A 177 -19.06 24.10 -5.04
C GLU A 177 -19.31 25.48 -5.67
N SER A 178 -20.38 25.56 -6.44
CA SER A 178 -20.85 26.79 -7.10
C SER A 178 -19.77 27.42 -7.99
N LEU A 179 -19.07 26.60 -8.78
CA LEU A 179 -18.04 27.04 -9.70
C LEU A 179 -18.55 28.09 -10.68
N PRO A 180 -17.70 29.03 -11.14
CA PRO A 180 -18.07 29.99 -12.21
C PRO A 180 -18.58 29.27 -13.46
N SER A 181 -19.58 29.81 -14.13
CA SER A 181 -20.22 29.19 -15.31
C SER A 181 -19.30 29.06 -16.52
N ASP A 182 -18.21 29.76 -16.57
CA ASP A 182 -17.17 29.70 -17.59
C ASP A 182 -15.99 28.80 -17.22
N CYS A 183 -16.01 28.19 -16.04
CA CYS A 183 -14.98 27.24 -15.59
C CYS A 183 -15.04 25.95 -16.43
N ALA A 184 -13.96 25.63 -17.14
CA ALA A 184 -13.81 24.44 -17.95
C ALA A 184 -12.77 23.46 -17.40
N VAL A 185 -11.77 23.96 -16.65
CA VAL A 185 -10.68 23.17 -16.10
C VAL A 185 -10.36 23.63 -14.68
N ALA A 186 -10.18 22.67 -13.79
CA ALA A 186 -9.66 22.87 -12.44
C ALA A 186 -8.28 22.18 -12.31
N ASP A 187 -7.21 22.98 -12.22
CA ASP A 187 -5.84 22.49 -12.04
C ASP A 187 -5.47 22.47 -10.57
N HIS A 188 -5.10 21.31 -10.09
CA HIS A 188 -4.62 21.08 -8.73
C HIS A 188 -3.09 20.96 -8.72
N SER A 189 -2.44 21.55 -7.73
CA SER A 189 -1.03 21.38 -7.46
C SER A 189 -0.82 21.14 -5.97
N VAL A 190 -0.08 20.07 -5.63
CA VAL A 190 0.32 19.79 -4.25
C VAL A 190 1.83 19.66 -4.20
N LYS A 191 2.48 20.49 -3.37
CA LYS A 191 3.94 20.51 -3.17
C LYS A 191 4.30 20.12 -1.75
N GLY A 192 5.55 19.68 -1.54
CA GLY A 192 6.02 19.29 -0.22
C GLY A 192 5.58 17.86 0.16
N LEU A 193 5.52 16.98 -0.81
CA LEU A 193 5.23 15.55 -0.66
C LEU A 193 6.54 14.75 -0.60
N TYR A 194 6.52 13.58 0.01
CA TYR A 194 7.64 12.63 -0.14
C TYR A 194 7.63 11.99 -1.54
N ASP A 195 8.82 11.78 -2.10
CA ASP A 195 9.02 11.22 -3.45
C ASP A 195 8.97 9.69 -3.46
N HIS A 196 9.59 9.05 -2.46
CA HIS A 196 9.66 7.60 -2.39
C HIS A 196 9.60 7.07 -0.96
N VAL A 197 9.30 5.78 -0.84
CA VAL A 197 9.34 5.03 0.41
C VAL A 197 10.30 3.84 0.29
N THR A 198 11.09 3.64 1.35
CA THR A 198 12.02 2.50 1.45
C THR A 198 11.29 1.25 1.95
N PRO A 199 11.90 0.04 1.80
CA PRO A 199 11.39 -1.19 2.42
C PRO A 199 11.09 -1.08 3.92
N SER A 200 11.82 -0.23 4.65
CA SER A 200 11.64 -0.03 6.09
C SER A 200 10.63 1.07 6.45
N PHE A 201 9.70 1.40 5.56
CA PHE A 201 8.70 2.47 5.75
C PHE A 201 9.28 3.87 6.01
N ILE A 202 10.49 4.15 5.55
CA ILE A 202 11.10 5.47 5.66
C ILE A 202 10.79 6.25 4.39
N TYR A 203 10.07 7.34 4.54
CA TYR A 203 9.79 8.27 3.43
C TYR A 203 10.97 9.20 3.20
N LYS A 204 11.32 9.44 1.92
CA LYS A 204 12.48 10.23 1.51
C LYS A 204 12.19 11.06 0.27
N GLY A 205 13.08 12.02 0.02
CA GLY A 205 12.99 12.91 -1.13
C GLY A 205 11.88 13.94 -1.01
N GLN A 206 11.73 14.75 -2.04
CA GLN A 206 10.62 15.70 -2.16
C GLN A 206 10.04 15.64 -3.56
N SER A 207 8.72 15.73 -3.64
CA SER A 207 7.97 15.68 -4.87
C SER A 207 6.80 16.67 -4.84
N ALA A 208 6.17 16.81 -5.99
CA ALA A 208 4.93 17.53 -6.17
C ALA A 208 4.01 16.72 -7.09
N VAL A 209 2.71 16.91 -6.94
CA VAL A 209 1.70 16.32 -7.81
C VAL A 209 0.90 17.42 -8.49
N MET A 210 0.67 17.26 -9.79
CA MET A 210 -0.22 18.09 -10.56
C MET A 210 -1.33 17.24 -11.16
N LYS A 211 -2.56 17.74 -11.11
CA LYS A 211 -3.74 17.06 -11.64
C LYS A 211 -4.66 18.10 -12.27
N SER A 212 -5.10 17.83 -13.49
CA SER A 212 -6.11 18.63 -14.19
C SER A 212 -7.42 17.88 -14.25
N LEU A 213 -8.50 18.53 -13.89
CA LEU A 213 -9.86 18.01 -13.96
C LEU A 213 -10.66 18.84 -14.95
N SER A 214 -11.24 18.21 -15.97
CA SER A 214 -12.22 18.84 -16.84
C SER A 214 -13.55 19.03 -16.08
N VAL A 215 -14.09 20.23 -16.14
CA VAL A 215 -15.36 20.59 -15.48
C VAL A 215 -16.42 20.71 -16.58
N SER A 216 -17.48 19.93 -16.49
CA SER A 216 -18.65 20.05 -17.37
C SER A 216 -19.68 21.01 -16.81
N GLU A 217 -20.63 21.49 -17.63
CA GLU A 217 -21.72 22.36 -17.17
C GLU A 217 -22.52 21.77 -16.00
N GLN A 218 -22.61 20.45 -15.94
CA GLN A 218 -23.33 19.73 -14.87
C GLN A 218 -22.56 19.75 -13.55
N ASP A 219 -21.24 19.89 -13.60
CA ASP A 219 -20.34 19.88 -12.45
C ASP A 219 -20.20 21.25 -11.77
N HIS A 220 -20.72 22.35 -12.38
CA HIS A 220 -20.60 23.71 -11.81
C HIS A 220 -21.27 23.85 -10.45
N ALA A 221 -22.33 23.08 -10.17
CA ALA A 221 -22.98 23.10 -8.86
C ALA A 221 -22.11 22.48 -7.76
N SER A 222 -21.50 21.33 -8.06
CA SER A 222 -20.62 20.61 -7.12
C SER A 222 -19.80 19.56 -7.87
N VAL A 223 -18.50 19.57 -7.67
CA VAL A 223 -17.58 18.53 -8.17
C VAL A 223 -16.58 18.11 -7.11
N LEU A 224 -16.38 16.79 -6.99
CA LEU A 224 -15.43 16.19 -6.06
C LEU A 224 -14.22 15.65 -6.84
N SER A 225 -13.03 16.04 -6.42
CA SER A 225 -11.76 15.51 -6.94
C SER A 225 -11.00 14.78 -5.85
N GLY A 226 -10.68 13.50 -6.08
CA GLY A 226 -9.83 12.71 -5.20
C GLY A 226 -8.43 12.55 -5.78
N THR A 227 -7.37 12.67 -4.97
CA THR A 227 -5.97 12.53 -5.38
C THR A 227 -5.17 11.73 -4.36
N LEU A 228 -4.50 10.66 -4.81
CA LEU A 228 -3.64 9.82 -3.98
C LEU A 228 -2.29 10.50 -3.74
N LEU A 229 -1.94 10.75 -2.50
CA LEU A 229 -0.76 11.52 -2.12
C LEU A 229 0.06 10.82 -1.04
N SER A 230 1.37 10.91 -1.14
CA SER A 230 2.25 10.53 -0.04
C SER A 230 2.07 11.47 1.16
N PRO A 231 2.54 11.09 2.36
CA PRO A 231 2.59 12.00 3.48
C PRO A 231 3.36 13.28 3.17
N SER A 232 3.02 14.36 3.90
CA SER A 232 3.71 15.65 3.81
C SER A 232 5.17 15.52 4.24
N ALA A 233 6.09 16.10 3.44
CA ALA A 233 7.53 16.12 3.72
C ALA A 233 7.93 17.31 4.62
N GLY A 234 9.11 17.24 5.23
CA GLY A 234 9.82 18.39 5.78
C GLY A 234 9.14 19.20 6.89
N GLY A 235 8.34 18.59 7.73
CA GLY A 235 7.70 19.29 8.85
C GLY A 235 6.20 19.04 8.98
N GLY A 236 5.67 18.17 8.13
CA GLY A 236 4.29 17.71 8.22
C GLY A 236 3.25 18.56 7.49
N GLU A 237 3.67 19.56 6.69
CA GLU A 237 2.76 20.37 5.88
C GLU A 237 3.12 20.34 4.39
N SER A 238 2.11 20.15 3.56
CA SER A 238 2.14 20.31 2.11
C SER A 238 1.39 21.57 1.72
N VAL A 239 1.68 22.09 0.54
CA VAL A 239 1.01 23.27 0.00
C VAL A 239 0.13 22.84 -1.16
N PHE A 240 -1.18 22.98 -0.98
CA PHE A 240 -2.17 22.80 -2.02
C PHE A 240 -2.49 24.14 -2.70
N SER A 241 -2.63 24.12 -4.02
CA SER A 241 -3.08 25.27 -4.82
C SER A 241 -4.08 24.80 -5.86
N LEU A 242 -5.13 25.58 -6.08
CA LEU A 242 -6.16 25.38 -7.09
C LEU A 242 -6.15 26.53 -8.08
N SER A 243 -6.22 26.24 -9.38
CA SER A 243 -6.38 27.23 -10.43
C SER A 243 -7.53 26.83 -11.34
N LEU A 244 -8.48 27.73 -11.55
CA LEU A 244 -9.60 27.52 -12.46
C LEU A 244 -9.30 28.19 -13.79
N LYS A 245 -9.71 27.56 -14.90
CA LYS A 245 -9.51 28.06 -16.26
C LYS A 245 -10.78 27.95 -17.07
N ASP A 246 -10.95 28.90 -17.98
CA ASP A 246 -12.00 28.85 -19.01
C ASP A 246 -11.64 27.90 -20.17
N ASN A 247 -12.54 27.80 -21.16
CA ASN A 247 -12.33 27.01 -22.38
C ASN A 247 -11.18 27.52 -23.27
N ALA A 248 -10.76 28.80 -23.13
CA ALA A 248 -9.63 29.38 -23.84
C ALA A 248 -8.30 29.16 -23.10
N GLY A 249 -8.34 28.55 -21.90
CA GLY A 249 -7.18 28.32 -21.03
C GLY A 249 -6.79 29.57 -20.20
N SER A 250 -7.60 30.60 -20.20
CA SER A 250 -7.36 31.79 -19.36
C SER A 250 -7.70 31.52 -17.92
N VAL A 251 -6.85 31.98 -16.99
CA VAL A 251 -7.07 31.77 -15.56
C VAL A 251 -8.24 32.67 -15.11
N LEU A 252 -9.22 32.04 -14.49
CA LEU A 252 -10.37 32.74 -13.90
C LEU A 252 -9.99 33.40 -12.58
N PRO A 253 -10.61 34.53 -12.20
CA PRO A 253 -10.48 35.08 -10.86
C PRO A 253 -10.83 34.06 -9.79
N GLY A 254 -10.04 33.98 -8.74
CA GLY A 254 -10.34 33.04 -7.65
C GLY A 254 -9.13 32.49 -6.91
N PRO A 255 -9.09 31.17 -6.63
CA PRO A 255 -8.19 30.58 -5.64
C PRO A 255 -6.73 30.50 -6.07
N HIS A 256 -6.34 30.87 -7.29
CA HIS A 256 -4.98 30.68 -7.80
C HIS A 256 -3.89 31.37 -6.96
N ASP A 257 -4.23 32.41 -6.21
CA ASP A 257 -3.33 33.11 -5.28
C ASP A 257 -3.43 32.56 -3.83
N SER A 258 -4.34 31.63 -3.58
CA SER A 258 -4.63 31.09 -2.23
C SER A 258 -4.02 29.73 -2.03
N ALA A 259 -2.75 29.69 -1.65
CA ALA A 259 -2.10 28.44 -1.24
C ALA A 259 -2.60 28.03 0.17
N VAL A 260 -3.08 26.79 0.28
CA VAL A 260 -3.55 26.22 1.55
C VAL A 260 -2.54 25.21 2.07
N LYS A 261 -2.17 25.35 3.33
CA LYS A 261 -1.34 24.35 4.02
C LYS A 261 -2.21 23.19 4.50
N VAL A 262 -1.81 21.96 4.18
CA VAL A 262 -2.50 20.74 4.55
C VAL A 262 -1.50 19.73 5.11
N SER A 263 -1.90 19.01 6.17
CA SER A 263 -1.13 17.88 6.70
C SER A 263 -1.68 16.62 6.07
N LEU A 264 -0.86 15.95 5.28
CA LEU A 264 -1.20 14.68 4.62
C LEU A 264 -0.52 13.53 5.35
N ARG A 265 -1.28 12.47 5.63
CA ARG A 265 -0.80 11.29 6.32
C ARG A 265 -1.14 10.03 5.53
N ARG A 266 -0.36 8.97 5.74
CA ARG A 266 -0.68 7.68 5.15
C ARG A 266 -2.01 7.15 5.69
N ASN A 267 -2.74 6.44 4.85
CA ASN A 267 -4.02 5.80 5.16
C ASN A 267 -5.08 6.74 5.77
N GLU A 268 -5.02 8.05 5.44
CA GLU A 268 -5.94 9.07 5.95
C GLU A 268 -6.54 9.88 4.82
N LEU A 269 -7.81 10.28 4.96
CA LEU A 269 -8.47 11.25 4.10
C LEU A 269 -8.21 12.65 4.63
N THR A 270 -7.78 13.54 3.74
CA THR A 270 -7.73 14.99 4.00
C THR A 270 -8.75 15.66 3.11
N LEU A 271 -9.64 16.47 3.68
CA LEU A 271 -10.77 17.05 2.96
C LEU A 271 -10.64 18.57 2.89
N LEU A 272 -10.66 19.11 1.67
CA LEU A 272 -10.74 20.55 1.39
C LEU A 272 -12.07 20.86 0.70
N ARG A 273 -12.64 22.01 1.04
CA ARG A 273 -13.86 22.52 0.41
C ARG A 273 -13.62 23.92 -0.10
N TYR A 274 -13.92 24.14 -1.37
CA TYR A 274 -13.92 25.42 -2.04
C TYR A 274 -15.35 25.80 -2.38
N SER A 275 -15.90 26.82 -1.73
CA SER A 275 -17.26 27.28 -1.96
C SER A 275 -17.26 28.68 -2.52
N TYR A 276 -17.80 28.83 -3.74
CA TYR A 276 -17.95 30.11 -4.43
C TYR A 276 -19.33 30.69 -4.13
N GLY A 277 -19.37 31.76 -3.32
CA GLY A 277 -20.63 32.41 -2.95
C GLY A 277 -21.11 33.39 -4.03
N SER A 278 -22.42 33.67 -4.03
CA SER A 278 -23.00 34.79 -4.82
C SER A 278 -22.39 36.09 -4.36
N GLY A 279 -21.83 36.86 -5.32
CA GLY A 279 -21.19 38.17 -5.03
C GLY A 279 -19.67 38.09 -4.90
N GLY A 280 -19.02 37.08 -5.50
CA GLY A 280 -17.56 36.99 -5.56
C GLY A 280 -16.88 36.59 -4.26
N LYS A 281 -17.58 35.85 -3.40
CA LYS A 281 -17.01 35.34 -2.15
C LYS A 281 -16.47 33.92 -2.36
N LEU A 282 -15.18 33.71 -2.11
CA LEU A 282 -14.57 32.39 -2.02
C LEU A 282 -14.28 32.06 -0.57
N VAL A 283 -14.77 30.89 -0.12
CA VAL A 283 -14.46 30.32 1.20
C VAL A 283 -13.78 29.00 1.01
N ILE A 284 -12.61 28.83 1.66
CA ILE A 284 -11.87 27.57 1.70
C ILE A 284 -11.93 27.02 3.11
N SER A 285 -12.39 25.78 3.23
CA SER A 285 -12.51 25.10 4.52
C SER A 285 -11.73 23.79 4.50
N LEU A 286 -11.14 23.45 5.64
CA LEU A 286 -10.49 22.15 5.91
C LEU A 286 -11.36 21.39 6.90
N TYR A 287 -11.56 20.08 6.68
CA TYR A 287 -12.28 19.24 7.61
C TYR A 287 -11.36 18.76 8.72
N VAL A 288 -11.67 19.12 9.95
CA VAL A 288 -10.86 18.84 11.14
C VAL A 288 -11.79 18.48 12.30
N ASN A 289 -11.51 17.36 12.99
CA ASN A 289 -12.28 16.92 14.14
C ASN A 289 -13.81 16.95 13.91
N ASP A 290 -14.27 16.26 12.86
CA ASP A 290 -15.68 16.10 12.48
C ASP A 290 -16.44 17.39 12.11
N HIS A 291 -15.73 18.47 11.77
CA HIS A 291 -16.34 19.71 11.29
C HIS A 291 -15.48 20.48 10.30
N TRP A 292 -16.11 21.35 9.53
CA TRP A 292 -15.44 22.23 8.58
C TRP A 292 -14.93 23.50 9.27
N GLU A 293 -13.62 23.72 9.23
CA GLU A 293 -12.98 24.96 9.67
C GLU A 293 -12.59 25.83 8.47
N VAL A 294 -12.98 27.11 8.50
CA VAL A 294 -12.57 28.07 7.46
C VAL A 294 -11.10 28.41 7.63
N VAL A 295 -10.29 28.07 6.64
CA VAL A 295 -8.85 28.36 6.64
C VAL A 295 -8.50 29.57 5.78
N HIS A 296 -9.39 29.95 4.84
CA HIS A 296 -9.23 31.13 3.99
C HIS A 296 -10.58 31.63 3.52
N GLY A 297 -10.73 32.97 3.46
CA GLY A 297 -11.89 33.66 2.89
C GLY A 297 -11.43 34.90 2.16
N MET A 298 -11.89 35.10 0.93
CA MET A 298 -11.60 36.29 0.11
C MET A 298 -12.85 36.74 -0.63
N GLU A 299 -12.88 38.06 -0.97
CA GLU A 299 -13.82 38.58 -1.96
C GLU A 299 -13.13 38.54 -3.33
N ILE A 300 -13.81 38.01 -4.33
CA ILE A 300 -13.34 37.92 -5.72
C ILE A 300 -14.00 39.10 -6.46
N ASP A 301 -13.23 40.06 -6.87
CA ASP A 301 -13.69 41.22 -7.64
C ASP A 301 -13.97 40.86 -9.11
#